data_2042e3753e46831ea94d463ea20a2bdb
#
_entry.id   2042e3753e46831ea94d463ea20a2bdb
#
_cell.length_a   1.000
_cell.length_b   1.000
_cell.length_c   1.000
_cell.angle_alpha   90.00
_cell.angle_beta   90.00
_cell.angle_gamma   90.00
#
_symmetry.space_group_name_H-M   'P 1'
#
loop_
_entity.id
_entity.type
_entity.pdbx_description
1 polymer ?
#
loop_
_entity_poly.entity_id
_entity_poly.type
_entity_poly.pdbx_seq_one_letter_code
_entity_poly.pdbx_strand_id
1 'polypeptide(L)'
;MKKIFLTIATLTIAITGFINPTFAEYPEKPVTFIVPWPPGDLEDILTRMIAEDFQKEYGVAAAVVNKPGGGGGPFPGAIEVANAPADGYTIGSFVIGVPVIGHQIGIEELAPAKFDPLGIFVTYPFVIATSPDSPYQTMAELAAYAKENDVSLGHFGAPLIPTKITLAAAKKMDFSFASDAAFDML
;
A
#
# COMPACT_ATOMS: atom_id res chain seq x y z
N MET A 1 60.89 30.45 -16.05
CA MET A 1 59.84 29.57 -16.59
C MET A 1 59.60 28.34 -15.73
N LYS A 2 60.58 27.52 -15.34
CA LYS A 2 60.38 26.32 -14.50
C LYS A 2 59.77 26.57 -13.13
N LYS A 3 60.07 27.69 -12.45
CA LYS A 3 59.51 27.99 -11.13
C LYS A 3 58.03 28.42 -11.18
N ILE A 4 57.61 29.08 -12.26
CA ILE A 4 56.20 29.48 -12.46
C ILE A 4 55.32 28.24 -12.74
N PHE A 5 55.82 27.29 -13.52
CA PHE A 5 55.09 26.04 -13.76
C PHE A 5 54.90 25.20 -12.50
N LEU A 6 55.88 25.18 -11.59
CA LEU A 6 55.78 24.44 -10.34
C LEU A 6 54.75 25.05 -9.39
N THR A 7 54.68 26.39 -9.35
CA THR A 7 53.70 27.09 -8.50
C THR A 7 52.27 26.93 -8.97
N ILE A 8 52.04 26.92 -10.31
CA ILE A 8 50.72 26.68 -10.88
C ILE A 8 50.26 25.22 -10.63
N ALA A 9 51.15 24.25 -10.81
CA ALA A 9 50.84 22.84 -10.54
C ALA A 9 50.48 22.58 -9.06
N THR A 10 51.17 23.22 -8.12
CA THR A 10 50.86 23.09 -6.67
C THR A 10 49.52 23.74 -6.30
N LEU A 11 49.18 24.87 -6.90
CA LEU A 11 47.90 25.55 -6.68
C LEU A 11 46.71 24.76 -7.25
N THR A 12 46.90 24.11 -8.39
CA THR A 12 45.83 23.25 -9.00
C THR A 12 45.54 22.02 -8.17
N ILE A 13 46.53 21.39 -7.56
CA ILE A 13 46.39 20.23 -6.68
C ILE A 13 45.71 20.62 -5.35
N ALA A 14 45.96 21.83 -4.82
CA ALA A 14 45.32 22.32 -3.61
C ALA A 14 43.82 22.60 -3.77
N ILE A 15 43.36 22.97 -4.96
CA ILE A 15 41.94 23.25 -5.24
C ILE A 15 41.13 21.97 -5.46
N THR A 16 41.73 20.89 -6.00
CA THR A 16 41.03 19.61 -6.24
C THR A 16 40.88 18.77 -4.97
N GLY A 17 41.62 19.07 -3.89
CA GLY A 17 41.58 18.29 -2.64
C GLY A 17 40.38 18.58 -1.72
N PHE A 18 39.51 19.57 -2.04
CA PHE A 18 38.38 19.95 -1.17
C PHE A 18 36.99 19.69 -1.76
N ILE A 19 36.89 19.00 -2.90
CA ILE A 19 35.59 18.52 -3.37
C ILE A 19 35.30 17.21 -2.64
N ASN A 20 34.90 17.31 -1.36
CA ASN A 20 34.17 16.20 -0.74
C ASN A 20 32.83 16.15 -1.46
N PRO A 21 32.45 15.03 -2.09
CA PRO A 21 31.08 14.88 -2.57
C PRO A 21 30.20 14.88 -1.31
N THR A 22 29.56 15.99 -1.04
CA THR A 22 28.47 16.04 -0.08
C THR A 22 27.36 15.26 -0.73
N PHE A 23 27.22 13.98 -0.39
CA PHE A 23 26.01 13.26 -0.71
C PHE A 23 24.90 14.01 0.02
N ALA A 24 23.95 14.50 -0.74
CA ALA A 24 22.77 15.10 -0.20
C ALA A 24 22.12 14.11 0.77
N GLU A 25 21.86 14.52 1.98
CA GLU A 25 21.31 13.67 3.03
C GLU A 25 19.81 13.52 2.80
N TYR A 26 19.36 12.30 2.46
CA TYR A 26 17.94 12.01 2.32
C TYR A 26 17.26 12.13 3.71
N PRO A 27 16.05 12.75 3.78
CA PRO A 27 15.32 13.47 2.75
C PRO A 27 15.64 14.98 2.70
N GLU A 28 15.83 15.56 1.51
CA GLU A 28 16.04 17.01 1.32
C GLU A 28 14.77 17.78 0.92
N LYS A 29 13.72 17.06 0.50
CA LYS A 29 12.46 17.63 0.00
C LYS A 29 11.28 16.85 0.59
N PRO A 30 10.04 17.36 0.49
CA PRO A 30 8.85 16.69 1.00
C PRO A 30 8.70 15.27 0.48
N VAL A 31 8.25 14.36 1.36
CA VAL A 31 7.91 12.97 1.03
C VAL A 31 6.40 12.81 0.95
N THR A 32 5.92 12.06 -0.03
CA THR A 32 4.50 11.76 -0.20
C THR A 32 4.22 10.30 0.15
N PHE A 33 3.28 10.10 1.06
CA PHE A 33 2.73 8.79 1.40
C PHE A 33 1.41 8.59 0.67
N ILE A 34 1.33 7.60 -0.21
CA ILE A 34 0.12 7.26 -0.95
C ILE A 34 -0.61 6.14 -0.23
N VAL A 35 -1.87 6.39 0.13
CA VAL A 35 -2.80 5.43 0.74
C VAL A 35 -3.92 5.14 -0.25
N PRO A 36 -4.07 3.91 -0.75
CA PRO A 36 -5.08 3.58 -1.75
C PRO A 36 -6.48 3.33 -1.16
N TRP A 37 -6.76 3.87 0.01
CA TRP A 37 -8.02 3.76 0.73
C TRP A 37 -8.60 5.14 1.06
N PRO A 38 -9.90 5.24 1.36
CA PRO A 38 -10.54 6.50 1.75
C PRO A 38 -9.91 7.11 3.01
N PRO A 39 -9.97 8.43 3.16
CA PRO A 39 -9.58 9.10 4.40
C PRO A 39 -10.38 8.57 5.60
N GLY A 40 -9.68 8.33 6.72
CA GLY A 40 -10.29 7.83 7.96
C GLY A 40 -10.34 6.31 8.09
N ASP A 41 -9.91 5.58 7.08
CA ASP A 41 -9.64 4.14 7.17
C ASP A 41 -8.43 3.86 8.09
N LEU A 42 -8.31 2.64 8.57
CA LEU A 42 -7.21 2.21 9.45
C LEU A 42 -5.84 2.50 8.86
N GLU A 43 -5.63 2.19 7.58
CA GLU A 43 -4.35 2.46 6.90
C GLU A 43 -4.08 3.95 6.77
N ASP A 44 -5.08 4.76 6.49
CA ASP A 44 -4.95 6.22 6.45
C ASP A 44 -4.52 6.78 7.80
N ILE A 45 -5.22 6.39 8.88
CA ILE A 45 -4.92 6.84 10.24
C ILE A 45 -3.49 6.47 10.63
N LEU A 46 -3.10 5.21 10.45
CA LEU A 46 -1.77 4.73 10.80
C LEU A 46 -0.68 5.38 9.94
N THR A 47 -0.94 5.57 8.65
CA THR A 47 0.01 6.23 7.75
C THR A 47 0.21 7.69 8.13
N ARG A 48 -0.84 8.40 8.57
CA ARG A 48 -0.70 9.79 9.07
C ARG A 48 0.15 9.86 10.33
N MET A 49 0.04 8.89 11.24
CA MET A 49 0.91 8.82 12.42
C MET A 49 2.37 8.61 12.01
N ILE A 50 2.65 7.71 11.08
CA ILE A 50 3.99 7.49 10.53
C ILE A 50 4.52 8.74 9.84
N ALA A 51 3.71 9.39 9.01
CA ALA A 51 4.10 10.62 8.31
C ALA A 51 4.39 11.78 9.28
N GLU A 52 3.61 11.91 10.36
CA GLU A 52 3.85 12.89 11.41
C GLU A 52 5.19 12.64 12.14
N ASP A 53 5.48 11.39 12.49
CA ASP A 53 6.74 11.03 13.13
C ASP A 53 7.93 11.19 12.18
N PHE A 54 7.76 10.84 10.90
CA PHE A 54 8.75 11.10 9.86
C PHE A 54 9.09 12.60 9.74
N GLN A 55 8.05 13.45 9.72
CA GLN A 55 8.25 14.90 9.67
C GLN A 55 8.97 15.43 10.91
N LYS A 56 8.69 14.91 12.11
CA LYS A 56 9.38 15.27 13.35
C LYS A 56 10.85 14.86 13.31
N GLU A 57 11.13 13.66 12.84
CA GLU A 57 12.50 13.11 12.82
C GLU A 57 13.38 13.79 11.78
N TYR A 58 12.88 14.00 10.57
CA TYR A 58 13.69 14.48 9.44
C TYR A 58 13.51 15.97 9.14
N GLY A 59 12.56 16.65 9.74
CA GLY A 59 12.35 18.10 9.55
C GLY A 59 11.83 18.49 8.16
N VAL A 60 11.39 17.54 7.34
CA VAL A 60 10.79 17.79 6.03
C VAL A 60 9.29 17.47 6.05
N ALA A 61 8.52 18.12 5.20
CA ALA A 61 7.08 17.82 5.12
C ALA A 61 6.82 16.39 4.65
N ALA A 62 5.87 15.73 5.30
CA ALA A 62 5.39 14.40 4.94
C ALA A 62 3.88 14.46 4.67
N ALA A 63 3.50 14.39 3.39
CA ALA A 63 2.10 14.50 2.98
C ALA A 63 1.47 13.11 2.81
N VAL A 64 0.26 12.90 3.35
CA VAL A 64 -0.53 11.70 3.09
C VAL A 64 -1.61 12.01 2.06
N VAL A 65 -1.61 11.26 0.96
CA VAL A 65 -2.53 11.43 -0.17
C VAL A 65 -3.32 10.15 -0.36
N ASN A 66 -4.65 10.25 -0.24
CA ASN A 66 -5.54 9.13 -0.48
C ASN A 66 -5.86 8.99 -1.97
N LYS A 67 -5.73 7.78 -2.48
CA LYS A 67 -5.99 7.41 -3.88
C LYS A 67 -6.89 6.17 -3.95
N PRO A 68 -8.13 6.25 -3.44
CA PRO A 68 -9.05 5.12 -3.48
C PRO A 68 -9.45 4.81 -4.93
N GLY A 69 -9.65 3.53 -5.23
CA GLY A 69 -10.23 3.04 -6.47
C GLY A 69 -11.69 2.69 -6.29
N GLY A 70 -12.52 2.92 -7.32
CA GLY A 70 -13.90 2.41 -7.34
C GLY A 70 -13.91 0.89 -7.63
N GLY A 71 -14.93 0.18 -7.11
CA GLY A 71 -15.37 -1.19 -7.47
C GLY A 71 -14.37 -2.33 -7.66
N GLY A 72 -13.13 -2.03 -7.94
CA GLY A 72 -12.06 -3.00 -8.26
C GLY A 72 -10.92 -3.11 -7.25
N GLY A 73 -11.00 -2.41 -6.13
CA GLY A 73 -9.96 -2.45 -5.11
C GLY A 73 -8.93 -1.31 -5.21
N PRO A 74 -7.88 -1.31 -4.40
CA PRO A 74 -6.93 -0.19 -4.18
C PRO A 74 -5.88 -0.06 -5.28
N PHE A 75 -6.10 -0.58 -6.46
CA PHE A 75 -5.09 -0.68 -7.49
C PHE A 75 -4.61 0.66 -8.06
N PRO A 76 -5.45 1.71 -8.27
CA PRO A 76 -4.99 2.98 -8.83
C PRO A 76 -3.88 3.63 -8.00
N GLY A 77 -4.05 3.70 -6.68
CA GLY A 77 -3.03 4.23 -5.79
C GLY A 77 -1.74 3.40 -5.78
N ALA A 78 -1.87 2.07 -5.79
CA ALA A 78 -0.70 1.18 -5.86
C ALA A 78 0.03 1.29 -7.20
N ILE A 79 -0.67 1.46 -8.32
CA ILE A 79 -0.09 1.71 -9.65
C ILE A 79 0.67 3.05 -9.66
N GLU A 80 0.13 4.08 -9.02
CA GLU A 80 0.82 5.38 -8.90
C GLU A 80 2.17 5.22 -8.18
N VAL A 81 2.20 4.45 -7.09
CA VAL A 81 3.47 4.13 -6.39
C VAL A 81 4.43 3.34 -7.28
N ALA A 82 3.94 2.31 -7.97
CA ALA A 82 4.76 1.47 -8.84
C ALA A 82 5.40 2.23 -10.02
N ASN A 83 4.76 3.32 -10.47
CA ASN A 83 5.22 4.17 -11.56
C ASN A 83 5.99 5.41 -11.08
N ALA A 84 6.08 5.65 -9.78
CA ALA A 84 6.85 6.74 -9.22
C ALA A 84 8.36 6.51 -9.37
N PRO A 85 9.18 7.57 -9.40
CA PRO A 85 10.63 7.42 -9.33
C PRO A 85 11.05 6.65 -8.06
N ALA A 86 12.00 5.72 -8.19
CA ALA A 86 12.56 4.98 -7.06
C ALA A 86 13.61 5.82 -6.30
N ASP A 87 13.23 7.03 -5.90
CA ASP A 87 14.10 8.01 -5.23
C ASP A 87 13.79 8.18 -3.73
N GLY A 88 12.83 7.39 -3.21
CA GLY A 88 12.42 7.42 -1.80
C GLY A 88 11.41 8.51 -1.45
N TYR A 89 11.00 9.38 -2.38
CA TYR A 89 10.07 10.48 -2.10
C TYR A 89 8.59 10.16 -2.33
N THR A 90 8.30 8.95 -2.86
CA THR A 90 6.94 8.41 -2.95
C THR A 90 6.90 7.05 -2.27
N ILE A 91 6.17 6.97 -1.19
CA ILE A 91 6.03 5.77 -0.35
C ILE A 91 4.58 5.30 -0.40
N GLY A 92 4.35 4.04 -0.71
CA GLY A 92 3.03 3.42 -0.67
C GLY A 92 2.76 2.75 0.67
N SER A 93 1.55 2.95 1.21
CA SER A 93 1.04 2.25 2.38
C SER A 93 -0.19 1.44 1.95
N PHE A 94 -0.05 0.12 1.88
CA PHE A 94 -1.13 -0.76 1.45
C PHE A 94 -0.94 -2.20 1.91
N VAL A 95 -2.03 -2.96 1.91
CA VAL A 95 -2.00 -4.40 2.28
C VAL A 95 -1.14 -5.15 1.27
N ILE A 96 -0.30 -6.06 1.76
CA ILE A 96 0.60 -6.88 0.92
C ILE A 96 -0.14 -7.63 -0.20
N GLY A 97 -1.41 -7.94 -0.02
CA GLY A 97 -2.24 -8.55 -1.06
C GLY A 97 -2.46 -7.69 -2.30
N VAL A 98 -2.30 -6.38 -2.21
CA VAL A 98 -2.55 -5.46 -3.35
C VAL A 98 -1.57 -5.70 -4.50
N PRO A 99 -0.24 -5.65 -4.33
CA PRO A 99 0.68 -5.96 -5.41
C PRO A 99 0.60 -7.42 -5.84
N VAL A 100 0.50 -8.36 -4.90
CA VAL A 100 0.48 -9.80 -5.22
C VAL A 100 -0.74 -10.17 -6.05
N ILE A 101 -1.95 -9.79 -5.63
CA ILE A 101 -3.20 -10.13 -6.34
C ILE A 101 -3.33 -9.29 -7.61
N GLY A 102 -2.98 -8.00 -7.56
CA GLY A 102 -3.03 -7.13 -8.72
C GLY A 102 -2.25 -7.71 -9.91
N HIS A 103 -1.04 -8.17 -9.66
CA HIS A 103 -0.23 -8.83 -10.69
C HIS A 103 -0.86 -10.15 -11.17
N GLN A 104 -1.36 -10.99 -10.26
CA GLN A 104 -2.00 -12.27 -10.61
C GLN A 104 -3.26 -12.12 -11.47
N ILE A 105 -3.97 -11.00 -11.36
CA ILE A 105 -5.15 -10.72 -12.20
C ILE A 105 -4.81 -9.95 -13.49
N GLY A 106 -3.53 -9.76 -13.79
CA GLY A 106 -3.05 -9.20 -15.06
C GLY A 106 -2.70 -7.71 -15.03
N ILE A 107 -2.57 -7.09 -13.85
CA ILE A 107 -2.09 -5.70 -13.73
C ILE A 107 -0.55 -5.76 -13.65
N GLU A 108 0.11 -5.63 -14.79
CA GLU A 108 1.58 -5.78 -14.91
C GLU A 108 2.35 -4.75 -14.11
N GLU A 109 1.80 -3.53 -13.93
CA GLU A 109 2.39 -2.47 -13.12
C GLU A 109 2.55 -2.87 -11.65
N LEU A 110 1.74 -3.82 -11.17
CA LEU A 110 1.77 -4.30 -9.79
C LEU A 110 2.66 -5.54 -9.60
N ALA A 111 3.54 -5.85 -10.56
CA ALA A 111 4.52 -6.91 -10.36
C ALA A 111 5.32 -6.66 -9.06
N PRO A 112 5.46 -7.68 -8.17
CA PRO A 112 6.17 -7.49 -6.89
C PRO A 112 7.58 -6.92 -7.02
N ALA A 113 8.26 -7.17 -8.13
CA ALA A 113 9.58 -6.62 -8.43
C ALA A 113 9.60 -5.08 -8.69
N LYS A 114 8.44 -4.45 -8.75
CA LYS A 114 8.30 -2.98 -8.86
C LYS A 114 8.36 -2.27 -7.51
N PHE A 115 8.37 -3.02 -6.41
CA PHE A 115 8.30 -2.46 -5.06
C PHE A 115 9.48 -2.91 -4.22
N ASP A 116 10.06 -1.97 -3.50
CA ASP A 116 11.03 -2.24 -2.44
C ASP A 116 10.33 -2.16 -1.07
N PRO A 117 10.04 -3.30 -0.40
CA PRO A 117 9.34 -3.30 0.87
C PRO A 117 10.20 -2.67 1.97
N LEU A 118 9.66 -1.63 2.63
CA LEU A 118 10.34 -0.97 3.74
C LEU A 118 10.06 -1.66 5.08
N GLY A 119 8.84 -2.18 5.27
CA GLY A 119 8.47 -2.87 6.49
C GLY A 119 6.97 -3.15 6.57
N ILE A 120 6.60 -3.90 7.62
CA ILE A 120 5.21 -4.14 7.99
C ILE A 120 4.98 -3.43 9.32
N PHE A 121 4.08 -2.45 9.33
CA PHE A 121 3.79 -1.66 10.53
C PHE A 121 2.52 -2.11 11.27
N VAL A 122 1.69 -2.95 10.62
CA VAL A 122 0.49 -3.53 11.24
C VAL A 122 0.14 -4.87 10.61
N THR A 123 -0.43 -5.76 11.41
CA THR A 123 -1.14 -6.97 10.97
C THR A 123 -2.48 -7.01 11.66
N TYR A 124 -3.53 -7.37 10.93
CA TYR A 124 -4.88 -7.45 11.48
C TYR A 124 -5.65 -8.66 10.90
N PRO A 125 -6.52 -9.28 11.70
CA PRO A 125 -7.35 -10.38 11.22
C PRO A 125 -8.50 -9.85 10.37
N PHE A 126 -8.90 -10.63 9.37
CA PHE A 126 -10.18 -10.45 8.70
C PHE A 126 -11.24 -11.30 9.38
N VAL A 127 -12.45 -10.78 9.48
CA VAL A 127 -13.60 -11.45 10.08
C VAL A 127 -14.76 -11.49 9.09
N ILE A 128 -15.60 -12.50 9.22
CA ILE A 128 -16.92 -12.56 8.59
C ILE A 128 -17.89 -12.11 9.69
N ALA A 129 -18.68 -11.10 9.40
CA ALA A 129 -19.66 -10.56 10.34
C ALA A 129 -21.06 -10.62 9.74
N THR A 130 -22.06 -10.72 10.60
CA THR A 130 -23.48 -10.64 10.26
C THR A 130 -24.21 -9.76 11.27
N SER A 131 -25.44 -9.32 10.95
CA SER A 131 -26.28 -8.62 11.90
C SER A 131 -26.60 -9.53 13.11
N PRO A 132 -26.68 -8.98 14.32
CA PRO A 132 -27.18 -9.72 15.50
C PRO A 132 -28.56 -10.35 15.28
N ASP A 133 -29.39 -9.72 14.43
CA ASP A 133 -30.75 -10.19 14.12
C ASP A 133 -30.79 -11.23 12.98
N SER A 134 -29.65 -11.63 12.44
CA SER A 134 -29.60 -12.65 11.39
C SER A 134 -30.03 -14.01 11.91
N PRO A 135 -30.68 -14.83 11.06
CA PRO A 135 -31.12 -16.17 11.46
C PRO A 135 -29.95 -17.16 11.62
N TYR A 136 -28.73 -16.72 11.46
CA TYR A 136 -27.49 -17.49 11.63
C TYR A 136 -26.44 -16.65 12.36
N GLN A 137 -25.72 -17.27 13.29
CA GLN A 137 -24.68 -16.64 14.10
C GLN A 137 -23.33 -17.37 13.97
N THR A 138 -23.29 -18.48 13.24
CA THR A 138 -22.09 -19.27 12.96
C THR A 138 -22.00 -19.60 11.48
N MET A 139 -20.81 -19.92 11.00
CA MET A 139 -20.61 -20.36 9.62
C MET A 139 -21.39 -21.65 9.27
N ALA A 140 -21.58 -22.54 10.24
CA ALA A 140 -22.35 -23.76 10.06
C ALA A 140 -23.85 -23.46 9.87
N GLU A 141 -24.41 -22.58 10.66
CA GLU A 141 -25.80 -22.10 10.53
C GLU A 141 -26.00 -21.32 9.24
N LEU A 142 -25.05 -20.45 8.88
CA LEU A 142 -25.04 -19.74 7.59
C LEU A 142 -25.07 -20.74 6.42
N ALA A 143 -24.21 -21.75 6.44
CA ALA A 143 -24.18 -22.78 5.39
C ALA A 143 -25.49 -23.57 5.29
N ALA A 144 -26.11 -23.90 6.42
CA ALA A 144 -27.43 -24.58 6.42
C ALA A 144 -28.52 -23.65 5.86
N TYR A 145 -28.57 -22.41 6.30
CA TYR A 145 -29.54 -21.41 5.87
C TYR A 145 -29.42 -21.08 4.36
N ALA A 146 -28.19 -20.93 3.86
CA ALA A 146 -27.93 -20.57 2.47
C ALA A 146 -28.25 -21.70 1.46
N LYS A 147 -28.56 -22.92 1.91
CA LYS A 147 -29.04 -24.01 1.03
C LYS A 147 -30.51 -23.84 0.63
N GLU A 148 -31.27 -23.10 1.42
CA GLU A 148 -32.69 -22.89 1.22
C GLU A 148 -33.07 -21.43 0.97
N ASN A 149 -32.12 -20.51 1.19
CA ASN A 149 -32.36 -19.08 1.14
C ASN A 149 -31.21 -18.34 0.42
N ASP A 150 -31.53 -17.26 -0.25
CA ASP A 150 -30.56 -16.38 -0.86
C ASP A 150 -29.83 -15.57 0.22
N VAL A 151 -28.50 -15.62 0.20
CA VAL A 151 -27.62 -14.85 1.08
C VAL A 151 -26.64 -14.06 0.23
N SER A 152 -26.49 -12.77 0.53
CA SER A 152 -25.54 -11.88 -0.14
C SER A 152 -24.27 -11.70 0.70
N LEU A 153 -23.12 -11.62 0.03
CA LEU A 153 -21.83 -11.29 0.63
C LEU A 153 -21.44 -9.85 0.27
N GLY A 154 -21.28 -9.00 1.29
CA GLY A 154 -20.60 -7.72 1.14
C GLY A 154 -19.09 -7.86 1.33
N HIS A 155 -18.30 -7.16 0.53
CA HIS A 155 -16.83 -7.20 0.62
C HIS A 155 -16.20 -5.89 0.10
N PHE A 156 -14.93 -5.66 0.37
CA PHE A 156 -14.19 -4.46 -0.07
C PHE A 156 -13.36 -4.67 -1.35
N GLY A 157 -13.61 -5.73 -2.09
CA GLY A 157 -12.99 -5.99 -3.39
C GLY A 157 -12.98 -7.49 -3.74
N ALA A 158 -13.66 -7.84 -4.83
CA ALA A 158 -13.77 -9.23 -5.30
C ALA A 158 -12.42 -9.94 -5.52
N PRO A 159 -11.37 -9.29 -6.06
CA PRO A 159 -10.08 -9.95 -6.26
C PRO A 159 -9.26 -10.10 -4.97
N LEU A 160 -9.62 -9.44 -3.87
CA LEU A 160 -8.80 -9.42 -2.66
C LEU A 160 -8.85 -10.75 -1.89
N ILE A 161 -7.75 -11.04 -1.18
CA ILE A 161 -7.53 -12.31 -0.49
C ILE A 161 -8.67 -12.67 0.47
N PRO A 162 -9.19 -11.78 1.35
CA PRO A 162 -10.26 -12.14 2.28
C PRO A 162 -11.53 -12.58 1.56
N THR A 163 -11.92 -11.88 0.49
CA THR A 163 -13.08 -12.28 -0.34
C THR A 163 -12.88 -13.65 -0.95
N LYS A 164 -11.70 -13.91 -1.54
CA LYS A 164 -11.39 -15.22 -2.14
C LYS A 164 -11.41 -16.35 -1.11
N ILE A 165 -10.89 -16.12 0.09
CA ILE A 165 -10.93 -17.10 1.18
C ILE A 165 -12.37 -17.36 1.62
N THR A 166 -13.20 -16.31 1.78
CA THR A 166 -14.62 -16.46 2.15
C THR A 166 -15.39 -17.28 1.13
N LEU A 167 -15.24 -16.97 -0.16
CA LEU A 167 -15.88 -17.74 -1.24
C LEU A 167 -15.39 -19.19 -1.30
N ALA A 168 -14.11 -19.42 -1.07
CA ALA A 168 -13.54 -20.77 -1.01
C ALA A 168 -14.05 -21.56 0.21
N ALA A 169 -14.23 -20.91 1.36
CA ALA A 169 -14.80 -21.51 2.55
C ALA A 169 -16.27 -21.89 2.32
N ALA A 170 -17.07 -21.00 1.71
CA ALA A 170 -18.46 -21.29 1.34
C ALA A 170 -18.56 -22.52 0.45
N LYS A 171 -17.77 -22.57 -0.61
CA LYS A 171 -17.71 -23.74 -1.52
C LYS A 171 -17.32 -25.03 -0.79
N LYS A 172 -16.37 -24.97 0.14
CA LYS A 172 -15.95 -26.12 0.96
C LYS A 172 -17.06 -26.61 1.91
N MET A 173 -17.95 -25.71 2.33
CA MET A 173 -19.11 -26.00 3.17
C MET A 173 -20.37 -26.29 2.36
N ASP A 174 -20.27 -26.50 1.05
CA ASP A 174 -21.33 -26.88 0.12
C ASP A 174 -22.47 -25.85 0.07
N PHE A 175 -22.10 -24.54 -0.03
CA PHE A 175 -23.03 -23.47 -0.36
C PHE A 175 -22.37 -22.40 -1.22
N SER A 176 -23.17 -21.51 -1.80
CA SER A 176 -22.73 -20.31 -2.50
C SER A 176 -23.55 -19.11 -2.05
N PHE A 177 -22.94 -17.93 -2.12
CA PHE A 177 -23.69 -16.70 -1.99
C PHE A 177 -24.48 -16.43 -3.26
N ALA A 178 -25.72 -15.98 -3.12
CA ALA A 178 -26.59 -15.63 -4.25
C ALA A 178 -26.08 -14.40 -5.00
N SER A 179 -25.44 -13.49 -4.28
CA SER A 179 -24.71 -12.34 -4.84
C SER A 179 -23.53 -11.96 -3.97
N ASP A 180 -22.51 -11.36 -4.58
CA ASP A 180 -21.42 -10.71 -3.89
C ASP A 180 -21.24 -9.28 -4.45
N ALA A 181 -21.09 -8.31 -3.60
CA ALA A 181 -20.93 -6.90 -3.98
C ALA A 181 -19.84 -6.21 -3.16
N ALA A 182 -19.01 -5.44 -3.85
CA ALA A 182 -18.10 -4.54 -3.16
C ALA A 182 -18.90 -3.44 -2.43
N PHE A 183 -18.50 -3.13 -1.20
CA PHE A 183 -19.01 -1.94 -0.54
C PHE A 183 -18.57 -0.71 -1.34
N ASP A 184 -19.51 0.20 -1.61
CA ASP A 184 -19.14 1.55 -1.97
C ASP A 184 -18.56 2.21 -0.71
N MET A 185 -17.25 2.38 -0.71
CA MET A 185 -16.58 3.12 0.34
C MET A 185 -16.84 4.60 0.08
N LEU A 186 -17.86 5.12 0.77
CA LEU A 186 -18.27 6.54 0.75
C LEU A 186 -17.30 7.40 1.56
#